data_02bfa1f9d195a24ff9130fb5cc0c6915
#
_entry.id   02bfa1f9d195a24ff9130fb5cc0c6915
#
_cell.length_a   1.000
_cell.length_b   1.000
_cell.length_c   1.000
_cell.angle_alpha   90.00
_cell.angle_beta   90.00
_cell.angle_gamma   90.00
#
_symmetry.space_group_name_H-M   'P 1'
#
loop_
_entity.id
_entity.type
_entity.pdbx_description
1 polymer ?
#
loop_
_entity_poly.entity_id
_entity_poly.type
_entity_poly.pdbx_seq_one_letter_code
_entity_poly.pdbx_strand_id
1 'polypeptide(L)'
;MCIRDRLQVARRDLIEAGKWADIALGFEGAIHYDGQDWATIARRSSSSWILEVEGRQAHSSGIFGEDVGAGAIFEASRILNAFYEDVRGEEYLTFNAGNIQGGTDVTYDSQQSRGTSFGKTNVVPRKVVVHGGLRTISLEQLTRAKEKMEAIVAQSHPHTSATISFRDSYPPMKPTEGNQRLQRVLSEINEALGRGPMPVLDPSLRGAADISFVAPYADSLAGLGALGKGGHSPEESLDLASMPLAIKRAAILIYRLGSEGQP
;
A
#
# COMPACT_ATOMS: atom_id res chain seq x y z
N MET A 1 2.72 -3.85 -17.19
CA MET A 1 1.67 -3.01 -17.81
C MET A 1 0.60 -2.77 -16.75
N CYS A 2 0.67 -1.66 -15.99
CA CYS A 2 -0.38 -1.34 -15.03
C CYS A 2 -1.59 -0.86 -15.80
N ILE A 3 -2.59 -1.70 -15.94
CA ILE A 3 -3.89 -1.34 -16.50
C ILE A 3 -4.48 -0.30 -15.55
N ARG A 4 -4.66 0.93 -16.05
CA ARG A 4 -5.22 2.07 -15.31
C ARG A 4 -6.75 2.02 -15.19
N ASP A 5 -7.32 0.85 -15.24
CA ASP A 5 -8.75 0.68 -15.03
C ASP A 5 -9.13 0.97 -13.58
N ARG A 6 -10.36 1.36 -13.38
CA ARG A 6 -10.93 1.43 -12.03
C ARG A 6 -10.84 0.02 -11.45
N LEU A 7 -9.86 -0.23 -10.57
CA LEU A 7 -9.53 -1.57 -10.07
C LEU A 7 -10.76 -2.32 -9.53
N GLN A 8 -11.69 -1.61 -8.88
CA GLN A 8 -12.96 -2.20 -8.43
C GLN A 8 -13.82 -2.74 -9.60
N VAL A 9 -13.82 -2.07 -10.75
CA VAL A 9 -14.53 -2.56 -11.93
C VAL A 9 -13.81 -3.76 -12.53
N ALA A 10 -12.49 -3.68 -12.67
CA ALA A 10 -11.66 -4.77 -13.19
C ALA A 10 -11.63 -6.00 -12.25
N ARG A 11 -11.94 -5.83 -10.97
CA ARG A 11 -11.99 -6.91 -9.95
C ARG A 11 -13.42 -7.27 -9.52
N ARG A 12 -14.45 -6.75 -10.20
CA ARG A 12 -15.86 -6.99 -9.84
C ARG A 12 -16.18 -8.46 -9.71
N ASP A 13 -15.82 -9.26 -10.68
CA ASP A 13 -16.18 -10.70 -10.70
C ASP A 13 -15.41 -11.47 -9.62
N LEU A 14 -14.17 -11.07 -9.31
CA LEU A 14 -13.40 -11.59 -8.19
C LEU A 14 -14.05 -11.23 -6.84
N ILE A 15 -14.50 -10.00 -6.66
CA ILE A 15 -15.19 -9.54 -5.45
C ILE A 15 -16.52 -10.28 -5.28
N GLU A 16 -17.30 -10.43 -6.34
CA GLU A 16 -18.57 -11.18 -6.28
C GLU A 16 -18.33 -12.66 -5.93
N ALA A 17 -17.29 -13.28 -6.48
CA ALA A 17 -16.88 -14.63 -6.08
C ALA A 17 -16.52 -14.71 -4.59
N GLY A 18 -15.80 -13.70 -4.07
CA GLY A 18 -15.44 -13.63 -2.66
C GLY A 18 -16.61 -13.55 -1.69
N LYS A 19 -17.74 -12.97 -2.12
CA LYS A 19 -18.94 -12.81 -1.27
C LYS A 19 -19.68 -14.12 -0.96
N TRP A 20 -19.51 -15.14 -1.77
CA TRP A 20 -20.10 -16.48 -1.53
C TRP A 20 -19.07 -17.54 -1.13
N ALA A 21 -17.78 -17.23 -1.25
CA ALA A 21 -16.72 -18.15 -0.89
C ALA A 21 -16.43 -18.07 0.61
N ASP A 22 -16.19 -19.21 1.25
CA ASP A 22 -15.71 -19.28 2.64
C ASP A 22 -14.21 -19.04 2.72
N ILE A 23 -13.48 -19.48 1.70
CA ILE A 23 -12.00 -19.47 1.65
C ILE A 23 -11.51 -18.95 0.30
N ALA A 24 -10.49 -18.11 0.33
CA ALA A 24 -9.77 -17.64 -0.83
C ALA A 24 -8.29 -18.05 -0.78
N LEU A 25 -7.81 -18.65 -1.86
CA LEU A 25 -6.43 -19.11 -2.00
C LEU A 25 -5.73 -18.35 -3.14
N GLY A 26 -4.67 -17.60 -2.80
CA GLY A 26 -3.92 -16.77 -3.74
C GLY A 26 -2.64 -17.45 -4.23
N PHE A 27 -2.62 -17.84 -5.50
CA PHE A 27 -1.50 -18.54 -6.14
C PHE A 27 -0.45 -17.60 -6.76
N GLU A 28 -0.15 -16.50 -6.09
CA GLU A 28 1.03 -15.70 -6.39
C GLU A 28 2.29 -16.34 -5.81
N GLY A 29 3.48 -15.84 -6.20
CA GLY A 29 4.78 -16.38 -5.81
C GLY A 29 4.91 -16.62 -4.31
N ALA A 30 5.35 -17.83 -3.96
CA ALA A 30 5.70 -18.22 -2.61
C ALA A 30 6.95 -17.47 -2.11
N ILE A 31 7.16 -17.52 -0.80
CA ILE A 31 8.37 -16.99 -0.17
C ILE A 31 9.16 -18.12 0.47
N HIS A 32 10.40 -18.23 0.05
CA HIS A 32 11.42 -19.07 0.68
C HIS A 32 12.63 -18.19 0.96
N TYR A 33 12.95 -18.02 2.22
CA TYR A 33 14.08 -17.19 2.61
C TYR A 33 14.65 -17.74 3.92
N ASP A 34 15.96 -17.61 4.11
CA ASP A 34 16.69 -18.12 5.26
C ASP A 34 16.48 -19.64 5.48
N GLY A 35 16.45 -20.40 4.37
CA GLY A 35 16.28 -21.85 4.40
C GLY A 35 14.89 -22.36 4.76
N GLN A 36 13.89 -21.47 4.88
CA GLN A 36 12.54 -21.77 5.34
C GLN A 36 11.47 -21.24 4.38
N ASP A 37 10.36 -22.00 4.29
CA ASP A 37 9.16 -21.58 3.59
C ASP A 37 8.27 -20.72 4.52
N TRP A 38 7.65 -19.65 4.00
CA TRP A 38 6.86 -18.70 4.77
C TRP A 38 5.44 -18.58 4.24
N ALA A 39 4.46 -18.56 5.14
CA ALA A 39 3.05 -18.37 4.81
C ALA A 39 2.67 -16.89 4.81
N THR A 40 1.84 -16.47 3.86
CA THR A 40 1.35 -15.09 3.76
C THR A 40 -0.13 -15.02 4.16
N ILE A 41 -0.42 -14.53 5.36
CA ILE A 41 -1.77 -14.34 5.90
C ILE A 41 -2.22 -12.88 5.93
N ALA A 42 -1.35 -11.96 5.50
CA ALA A 42 -1.61 -10.54 5.51
C ALA A 42 -0.89 -9.84 4.35
N ARG A 43 -1.49 -8.78 3.82
CA ARG A 43 -0.93 -7.91 2.78
C ARG A 43 -1.25 -6.46 3.10
N ARG A 44 -0.25 -5.58 2.97
CA ARG A 44 -0.51 -4.15 3.15
C ARG A 44 -1.21 -3.56 1.92
N SER A 45 -2.02 -2.53 2.15
CA SER A 45 -2.69 -1.77 1.10
C SER A 45 -1.69 -1.08 0.16
N SER A 46 -2.21 -0.57 -0.95
CA SER A 46 -1.51 0.37 -1.82
C SER A 46 -2.43 1.54 -2.12
N SER A 47 -2.08 2.71 -1.59
CA SER A 47 -2.77 3.98 -1.83
C SER A 47 -1.74 5.04 -2.20
N SER A 48 -2.17 6.06 -2.93
CA SER A 48 -1.40 7.27 -3.19
C SER A 48 -2.13 8.49 -2.67
N TRP A 49 -1.37 9.57 -2.41
CA TRP A 49 -1.91 10.85 -2.02
C TRP A 49 -1.20 11.99 -2.76
N ILE A 50 -1.95 13.07 -2.97
CA ILE A 50 -1.43 14.32 -3.52
C ILE A 50 -1.79 15.43 -2.54
N LEU A 51 -0.78 16.17 -2.11
CA LEU A 51 -0.91 17.40 -1.32
C LEU A 51 -0.62 18.57 -2.24
N GLU A 52 -1.57 19.48 -2.37
CA GLU A 52 -1.40 20.75 -3.06
C GLU A 52 -1.45 21.86 -2.04
N VAL A 53 -0.46 22.74 -2.06
CA VAL A 53 -0.33 23.88 -1.15
C VAL A 53 -0.23 25.15 -1.96
N GLU A 54 -0.99 26.16 -1.54
CA GLU A 54 -0.94 27.51 -2.13
C GLU A 54 -0.52 28.53 -1.08
N GLY A 55 0.15 29.56 -1.52
CA GLY A 55 0.57 30.69 -0.71
C GLY A 55 0.52 31.99 -1.51
N ARG A 56 0.56 33.12 -0.82
CA ARG A 56 0.57 34.41 -1.48
C ARG A 56 1.94 34.72 -2.07
N GLN A 57 1.98 34.97 -3.37
CA GLN A 57 3.19 35.43 -4.06
C GLN A 57 3.48 36.87 -3.75
N ALA A 58 4.71 37.20 -3.37
CA ALA A 58 5.18 38.55 -3.08
C ALA A 58 6.71 38.66 -3.26
N HIS A 59 7.25 39.85 -3.08
CA HIS A 59 8.70 40.02 -2.94
C HIS A 59 9.18 39.41 -1.63
N SER A 60 10.31 38.70 -1.65
CA SER A 60 10.82 37.94 -0.49
C SER A 60 11.12 38.79 0.75
N SER A 61 11.37 40.09 0.60
CA SER A 61 11.55 41.01 1.74
C SER A 61 10.28 41.14 2.60
N GLY A 62 9.10 40.83 2.07
CA GLY A 62 7.83 40.87 2.79
C GLY A 62 7.42 39.55 3.44
N ILE A 63 8.21 38.46 3.27
CA ILE A 63 7.89 37.17 3.86
C ILE A 63 7.80 37.25 5.39
N PHE A 64 6.83 36.53 5.97
CA PHE A 64 6.44 36.55 7.38
C PHE A 64 5.72 37.85 7.84
N GLY A 65 5.56 38.83 6.97
CA GLY A 65 4.72 40.01 7.25
C GLY A 65 3.22 39.68 7.23
N GLU A 66 2.42 40.55 7.86
CA GLU A 66 0.96 40.35 7.98
C GLU A 66 0.24 40.17 6.63
N ASP A 67 0.75 40.83 5.57
CA ASP A 67 0.13 40.77 4.24
C ASP A 67 0.58 39.59 3.37
N VAL A 68 1.66 38.93 3.69
CA VAL A 68 2.29 37.92 2.83
C VAL A 68 2.26 36.51 3.44
N GLY A 69 2.53 36.42 4.75
CA GLY A 69 2.65 35.11 5.43
C GLY A 69 3.88 34.32 5.07
N ALA A 70 3.83 33.01 5.26
CA ALA A 70 4.98 32.11 5.14
C ALA A 70 5.26 31.63 3.70
N GLY A 71 4.28 31.68 2.81
CA GLY A 71 4.37 31.11 1.46
C GLY A 71 4.24 29.59 1.43
N ALA A 72 4.01 29.05 0.24
CA ALA A 72 3.62 27.67 0.05
C ALA A 72 4.69 26.64 0.49
N ILE A 73 5.98 26.95 0.37
CA ILE A 73 7.05 25.99 0.73
C ILE A 73 7.13 25.79 2.25
N PHE A 74 7.05 26.85 3.05
CA PHE A 74 7.05 26.72 4.50
C PHE A 74 5.79 26.01 5.01
N GLU A 75 4.63 26.27 4.39
CA GLU A 75 3.39 25.55 4.73
C GLU A 75 3.48 24.07 4.39
N ALA A 76 3.98 23.71 3.22
CA ALA A 76 4.22 22.31 2.85
C ALA A 76 5.21 21.63 3.82
N SER A 77 6.25 22.33 4.24
CA SER A 77 7.23 21.82 5.21
C SER A 77 6.60 21.58 6.57
N ARG A 78 5.73 22.49 7.05
CA ARG A 78 4.95 22.30 8.29
C ARG A 78 4.09 21.03 8.21
N ILE A 79 3.33 20.87 7.11
CA ILE A 79 2.45 19.71 6.91
C ILE A 79 3.26 18.41 6.88
N LEU A 80 4.34 18.35 6.10
CA LEU A 80 5.17 17.15 6.00
C LEU A 80 5.86 16.80 7.32
N ASN A 81 6.32 17.80 8.08
CA ASN A 81 6.86 17.58 9.41
C ASN A 81 5.79 17.05 10.38
N ALA A 82 4.57 17.61 10.35
CA ALA A 82 3.47 17.12 11.17
C ALA A 82 3.05 15.68 10.77
N PHE A 83 3.10 15.33 9.48
CA PHE A 83 2.91 13.93 9.06
C PHE A 83 3.96 13.01 9.69
N TYR A 84 5.23 13.42 9.67
CA TYR A 84 6.31 12.66 10.27
C TYR A 84 6.15 12.51 11.78
N GLU A 85 5.75 13.55 12.51
CA GLU A 85 5.61 13.49 13.98
C GLU A 85 4.33 12.78 14.44
N ASP A 86 3.18 13.06 13.81
CA ASP A 86 1.87 12.72 14.35
C ASP A 86 1.20 11.52 13.67
N VAL A 87 1.60 11.18 12.43
CA VAL A 87 0.97 10.09 11.67
C VAL A 87 1.77 8.79 11.74
N ARG A 88 3.09 8.86 11.74
CA ARG A 88 3.96 7.66 11.84
C ARG A 88 3.82 6.96 13.19
N GLY A 89 4.27 5.71 13.28
CA GLY A 89 4.47 4.98 14.54
C GLY A 89 3.50 3.83 14.78
N GLU A 90 2.39 3.74 14.07
CA GLU A 90 1.58 2.52 14.09
C GLU A 90 2.31 1.39 13.33
N GLU A 91 2.27 0.19 13.88
CA GLU A 91 2.86 -0.99 13.26
C GLU A 91 2.27 -1.23 11.86
N TYR A 92 3.10 -1.53 10.88
CA TYR A 92 2.76 -1.71 9.47
C TYR A 92 2.22 -0.48 8.73
N LEU A 93 2.04 0.66 9.40
CA LEU A 93 1.74 1.93 8.74
C LEU A 93 3.03 2.51 8.15
N THR A 94 3.04 2.71 6.85
CA THR A 94 4.10 3.47 6.18
C THR A 94 3.53 4.44 5.17
N PHE A 95 4.12 5.63 5.10
CA PHE A 95 3.83 6.59 4.06
C PHE A 95 5.14 7.26 3.59
N ASN A 96 5.14 7.71 2.36
CA ASN A 96 6.31 8.31 1.72
C ASN A 96 5.91 9.53 0.90
N ALA A 97 6.62 10.64 1.05
CA ALA A 97 6.60 11.74 0.12
C ALA A 97 7.62 11.43 -1.00
N GLY A 98 7.16 10.83 -2.09
CA GLY A 98 8.03 10.33 -3.15
C GLY A 98 8.51 11.41 -4.13
N ASN A 99 7.75 12.51 -4.25
CA ASN A 99 8.09 13.65 -5.10
C ASN A 99 7.55 14.93 -4.47
N ILE A 100 8.34 16.01 -4.53
CA ILE A 100 7.92 17.35 -4.12
C ILE A 100 8.41 18.37 -5.15
N GLN A 101 7.52 19.27 -5.56
CA GLN A 101 7.84 20.39 -6.43
C GLN A 101 7.25 21.66 -5.86
N GLY A 102 8.06 22.71 -5.80
CA GLY A 102 7.63 23.99 -5.24
C GLY A 102 8.25 25.17 -5.96
N GLY A 103 7.50 26.27 -6.01
CA GLY A 103 7.97 27.50 -6.66
C GLY A 103 6.87 28.51 -6.89
N THR A 104 7.19 29.48 -7.75
CA THR A 104 6.25 30.49 -8.24
C THR A 104 5.30 29.90 -9.28
N ASP A 105 5.82 29.00 -10.12
CA ASP A 105 5.06 28.27 -11.12
C ASP A 105 5.42 26.77 -11.05
N VAL A 106 4.38 25.92 -10.89
CA VAL A 106 4.53 24.48 -10.71
C VAL A 106 3.51 23.76 -11.59
N THR A 107 4.00 22.85 -12.44
CA THR A 107 3.17 21.88 -13.14
C THR A 107 3.44 20.49 -12.61
N TYR A 108 2.43 19.64 -12.52
CA TYR A 108 2.58 18.26 -12.13
C TYR A 108 1.62 17.36 -12.92
N ASP A 109 2.17 16.33 -13.57
CA ASP A 109 1.42 15.24 -14.20
C ASP A 109 1.45 14.00 -13.30
N SER A 110 0.35 13.74 -12.61
CA SER A 110 0.20 12.59 -11.72
C SER A 110 0.26 11.24 -12.44
N GLN A 111 0.01 11.23 -13.77
CA GLN A 111 0.06 10.01 -14.58
C GLN A 111 1.49 9.61 -14.91
N GLN A 112 2.34 10.57 -15.13
CA GLN A 112 3.76 10.35 -15.43
C GLN A 112 4.65 10.49 -14.21
N SER A 113 4.07 10.86 -13.04
CA SER A 113 4.77 11.11 -11.78
C SER A 113 5.93 12.11 -11.94
N ARG A 114 5.73 13.13 -12.78
CA ARG A 114 6.74 14.16 -13.08
C ARG A 114 6.10 15.53 -13.28
N GLY A 115 6.92 16.56 -13.18
CA GLY A 115 6.47 17.93 -13.46
C GLY A 115 7.65 18.89 -13.53
N THR A 116 7.34 20.18 -13.61
CA THR A 116 8.34 21.27 -13.66
C THR A 116 8.04 22.29 -12.57
N SER A 117 9.07 22.95 -12.08
CA SER A 117 8.93 24.07 -11.17
C SER A 117 9.84 25.23 -11.59
N PHE A 118 9.35 26.44 -11.36
CA PHE A 118 10.11 27.67 -11.55
C PHE A 118 9.95 28.56 -10.32
N GLY A 119 11.04 29.19 -9.87
CA GLY A 119 11.04 30.13 -8.77
C GLY A 119 12.30 30.99 -8.80
N LYS A 120 12.24 32.13 -8.12
CA LYS A 120 13.37 33.06 -7.93
C LYS A 120 13.60 33.26 -6.43
N THR A 121 14.85 33.48 -6.04
CA THR A 121 15.25 33.67 -4.63
C THR A 121 14.64 34.92 -3.98
N ASN A 122 14.24 35.90 -4.77
CA ASN A 122 13.61 37.14 -4.30
C ASN A 122 12.07 37.15 -4.42
N VAL A 123 11.45 35.96 -4.65
CA VAL A 123 9.98 35.82 -4.76
C VAL A 123 9.49 34.74 -3.79
N VAL A 124 8.46 35.06 -3.01
CA VAL A 124 7.77 34.12 -2.13
C VAL A 124 7.03 33.09 -3.00
N PRO A 125 7.26 31.78 -2.82
CA PRO A 125 6.66 30.75 -3.64
C PRO A 125 5.16 30.64 -3.40
N ARG A 126 4.39 30.52 -4.49
CA ARG A 126 2.92 30.43 -4.38
C ARG A 126 2.36 29.02 -4.44
N LYS A 127 3.12 28.03 -4.91
CA LYS A 127 2.60 26.67 -5.08
C LYS A 127 3.62 25.60 -4.70
N VAL A 128 3.11 24.55 -4.03
CA VAL A 128 3.83 23.27 -3.85
C VAL A 128 2.87 22.13 -4.18
N VAL A 129 3.40 21.10 -4.84
CA VAL A 129 2.72 19.82 -5.05
C VAL A 129 3.62 18.71 -4.50
N VAL A 130 3.05 17.88 -3.63
CA VAL A 130 3.72 16.66 -3.12
C VAL A 130 2.91 15.44 -3.53
N HIS A 131 3.58 14.44 -4.08
CA HIS A 131 2.97 13.15 -4.40
C HIS A 131 3.61 12.06 -3.57
N GLY A 132 2.77 11.25 -2.90
CA GLY A 132 3.24 10.22 -2.00
C GLY A 132 2.44 8.93 -2.04
N GLY A 133 2.95 7.94 -1.32
CA GLY A 133 2.31 6.65 -1.13
C GLY A 133 1.91 6.44 0.33
N LEU A 134 0.92 5.57 0.55
CA LEU A 134 0.42 5.16 1.87
C LEU A 134 0.14 3.65 1.85
N ARG A 135 0.62 2.94 2.88
CA ARG A 135 0.40 1.50 3.06
C ARG A 135 -0.05 1.22 4.47
N THR A 136 -1.08 0.42 4.60
CA THR A 136 -1.71 0.04 5.88
C THR A 136 -2.02 -1.45 5.90
N ILE A 137 -2.21 -2.02 7.08
CA ILE A 137 -2.51 -3.45 7.27
C ILE A 137 -4.01 -3.71 7.40
N SER A 138 -4.82 -2.69 7.64
CA SER A 138 -6.28 -2.79 7.76
C SER A 138 -6.98 -1.54 7.22
N LEU A 139 -8.29 -1.65 6.94
CA LEU A 139 -9.11 -0.52 6.51
C LEU A 139 -9.27 0.51 7.63
N GLU A 140 -9.36 0.06 8.87
CA GLU A 140 -9.46 0.93 10.04
C GLU A 140 -8.19 1.77 10.21
N GLN A 141 -7.01 1.19 9.98
CA GLN A 141 -5.74 1.91 9.99
C GLN A 141 -5.66 2.90 8.84
N LEU A 142 -6.14 2.52 7.64
CA LEU A 142 -6.18 3.40 6.48
C LEU A 142 -7.05 4.64 6.75
N THR A 143 -8.24 4.44 7.32
CA THR A 143 -9.16 5.52 7.67
C THR A 143 -8.53 6.46 8.69
N ARG A 144 -8.00 5.94 9.80
CA ARG A 144 -7.34 6.77 10.83
C ARG A 144 -6.15 7.55 10.28
N ALA A 145 -5.33 6.93 9.42
CA ALA A 145 -4.19 7.61 8.83
C ALA A 145 -4.61 8.77 7.94
N LYS A 146 -5.65 8.57 7.11
CA LYS A 146 -6.21 9.63 6.26
C LYS A 146 -6.82 10.75 7.09
N GLU A 147 -7.64 10.44 8.10
CA GLU A 147 -8.24 11.42 9.00
C GLU A 147 -7.19 12.29 9.71
N LYS A 148 -6.10 11.68 10.20
CA LYS A 148 -4.98 12.42 10.79
C LYS A 148 -4.32 13.37 9.76
N MET A 149 -4.05 12.86 8.55
CA MET A 149 -3.44 13.66 7.49
C MET A 149 -4.36 14.82 7.09
N GLU A 150 -5.65 14.60 6.92
CA GLU A 150 -6.65 15.63 6.61
C GLU A 150 -6.75 16.69 7.72
N ALA A 151 -6.75 16.27 8.98
CA ALA A 151 -6.79 17.19 10.14
C ALA A 151 -5.54 18.08 10.21
N ILE A 152 -4.36 17.57 9.84
CA ILE A 152 -3.12 18.37 9.76
C ILE A 152 -3.20 19.36 8.61
N VAL A 153 -3.72 18.95 7.45
CA VAL A 153 -3.85 19.79 6.26
C VAL A 153 -4.91 20.88 6.44
N ALA A 154 -5.95 20.63 7.23
CA ALA A 154 -6.99 21.61 7.54
C ALA A 154 -6.47 22.82 8.33
N GLN A 155 -5.31 22.71 8.97
CA GLN A 155 -4.63 23.83 9.63
C GLN A 155 -3.68 24.48 8.64
N SER A 156 -3.59 25.81 8.65
CA SER A 156 -2.70 26.54 7.74
C SER A 156 -2.09 27.78 8.37
N HIS A 157 -0.91 28.16 7.92
CA HIS A 157 -0.33 29.45 8.21
C HIS A 157 -1.14 30.58 7.55
N PRO A 158 -1.07 31.83 8.05
CA PRO A 158 -1.71 32.96 7.41
C PRO A 158 -1.36 33.07 5.94
N HIS A 159 -2.37 33.37 5.10
CA HIS A 159 -2.26 33.50 3.64
C HIS A 159 -1.76 32.24 2.89
N THR A 160 -1.92 31.09 3.51
CA THR A 160 -1.71 29.79 2.84
C THR A 160 -2.99 28.96 2.88
N SER A 161 -3.07 27.99 1.98
CA SER A 161 -4.11 26.97 1.98
C SER A 161 -3.52 25.65 1.48
N ALA A 162 -4.11 24.55 1.89
CA ALA A 162 -3.68 23.24 1.42
C ALA A 162 -4.89 22.31 1.21
N THR A 163 -4.74 21.39 0.27
CA THR A 163 -5.69 20.29 0.05
C THR A 163 -4.91 19.00 -0.09
N ILE A 164 -5.47 17.90 0.45
CA ILE A 164 -4.96 16.56 0.24
C ILE A 164 -6.03 15.71 -0.43
N SER A 165 -5.62 14.91 -1.40
CA SER A 165 -6.48 13.92 -2.06
C SER A 165 -5.84 12.55 -2.01
N PHE A 166 -6.68 11.50 -1.88
CA PHE A 166 -6.24 10.12 -1.81
C PHE A 166 -6.79 9.32 -2.98
N ARG A 167 -5.98 8.38 -3.46
CA ARG A 167 -6.40 7.38 -4.44
C ARG A 167 -6.04 5.99 -3.93
N ASP A 168 -7.04 5.21 -3.54
CA ASP A 168 -6.87 3.82 -3.14
C ASP A 168 -6.78 2.94 -4.37
N SER A 169 -5.80 2.04 -4.38
CA SER A 169 -5.59 1.05 -5.43
C SER A 169 -5.94 -0.34 -4.93
N TYR A 170 -5.12 -0.89 -4.04
CA TYR A 170 -5.34 -2.21 -3.45
C TYR A 170 -5.73 -2.07 -1.98
N PRO A 171 -6.84 -2.70 -1.53
CA PRO A 171 -7.17 -2.76 -0.12
C PRO A 171 -6.13 -3.58 0.65
N PRO A 172 -6.08 -3.50 1.99
CA PRO A 172 -5.28 -4.40 2.80
C PRO A 172 -5.94 -5.77 2.92
N MET A 173 -5.15 -6.81 3.12
CA MET A 173 -5.57 -8.10 3.63
C MET A 173 -5.14 -8.19 5.09
N LYS A 174 -6.07 -7.96 6.00
CA LYS A 174 -5.83 -8.00 7.45
C LYS A 174 -5.59 -9.44 7.91
N PRO A 175 -4.64 -9.71 8.82
CA PRO A 175 -4.50 -11.02 9.43
C PRO A 175 -5.71 -11.30 10.34
N THR A 176 -6.48 -12.33 10.01
CA THR A 176 -7.64 -12.79 10.78
C THR A 176 -7.37 -14.12 11.46
N GLU A 177 -8.21 -14.52 12.42
CA GLU A 177 -8.14 -15.85 13.02
C GLU A 177 -8.35 -16.96 11.98
N GLY A 178 -9.25 -16.73 10.99
CA GLY A 178 -9.45 -17.62 9.86
C GLY A 178 -8.19 -17.78 9.00
N ASN A 179 -7.52 -16.67 8.67
CA ASN A 179 -6.26 -16.71 7.94
C ASN A 179 -5.18 -17.49 8.72
N GLN A 180 -5.13 -17.31 10.05
CA GLN A 180 -4.21 -18.07 10.91
C GLN A 180 -4.56 -19.58 10.96
N ARG A 181 -5.85 -19.92 10.94
CA ARG A 181 -6.29 -21.32 10.82
C ARG A 181 -5.79 -21.94 9.52
N LEU A 182 -5.97 -21.26 8.40
CA LEU A 182 -5.48 -21.72 7.09
C LEU A 182 -3.96 -21.90 7.07
N GLN A 183 -3.22 -20.98 7.73
CA GLN A 183 -1.77 -21.09 7.85
C GLN A 183 -1.35 -22.33 8.65
N ARG A 184 -2.04 -22.64 9.76
CA ARG A 184 -1.74 -23.87 10.53
C ARG A 184 -1.90 -25.13 9.68
N VAL A 185 -3.01 -25.24 8.95
CA VAL A 185 -3.24 -26.36 8.03
C VAL A 185 -2.12 -26.45 6.96
N LEU A 186 -1.71 -25.30 6.38
CA LEU A 186 -0.62 -25.26 5.41
C LEU A 186 0.73 -25.67 6.04
N SER A 187 1.01 -25.27 7.27
CA SER A 187 2.22 -25.64 8.01
C SER A 187 2.29 -27.15 8.26
N GLU A 188 1.19 -27.76 8.72
CA GLU A 188 1.10 -29.22 8.89
C GLU A 188 1.35 -29.98 7.57
N ILE A 189 0.80 -29.49 6.46
CA ILE A 189 1.04 -30.05 5.14
C ILE A 189 2.52 -29.95 4.78
N ASN A 190 3.15 -28.81 5.05
CA ASN A 190 4.56 -28.57 4.76
C ASN A 190 5.45 -29.54 5.56
N GLU A 191 5.15 -29.72 6.84
CA GLU A 191 5.85 -30.66 7.71
C GLU A 191 5.68 -32.10 7.25
N ALA A 192 4.47 -32.52 6.87
CA ALA A 192 4.19 -33.85 6.32
C ALA A 192 4.93 -34.12 5.00
N LEU A 193 5.25 -33.06 4.25
CA LEU A 193 6.07 -33.12 3.03
C LEU A 193 7.58 -33.07 3.31
N GLY A 194 8.00 -33.11 4.59
CA GLY A 194 9.42 -33.10 4.99
C GLY A 194 10.11 -31.74 4.85
N ARG A 195 9.35 -30.62 4.82
CA ARG A 195 9.87 -29.27 4.63
C ARG A 195 9.98 -28.45 5.92
N GLY A 196 9.52 -29.00 7.04
CA GLY A 196 9.45 -28.30 8.32
C GLY A 196 8.25 -27.33 8.44
N PRO A 197 8.14 -26.63 9.58
CA PRO A 197 7.04 -25.69 9.82
C PRO A 197 7.09 -24.52 8.85
N MET A 198 5.92 -23.92 8.60
CA MET A 198 5.76 -22.77 7.71
C MET A 198 5.19 -21.58 8.50
N PRO A 199 6.04 -20.80 9.16
CA PRO A 199 5.59 -19.67 9.98
C PRO A 199 5.02 -18.54 9.13
N VAL A 200 4.40 -17.59 9.83
CA VAL A 200 3.81 -16.40 9.20
C VAL A 200 4.92 -15.43 8.79
N LEU A 201 4.88 -14.99 7.54
CA LEU A 201 5.75 -13.95 7.03
C LEU A 201 5.33 -12.58 7.57
N ASP A 202 6.31 -11.76 7.96
CA ASP A 202 6.07 -10.36 8.32
C ASP A 202 5.39 -9.62 7.15
N PRO A 203 4.22 -9.00 7.39
CA PRO A 203 3.50 -8.25 6.35
C PRO A 203 4.31 -7.11 5.71
N SER A 204 5.31 -6.58 6.39
CA SER A 204 6.19 -5.54 5.84
C SER A 204 6.99 -6.02 4.63
N LEU A 205 7.23 -7.32 4.51
CA LEU A 205 7.96 -7.95 3.42
C LEU A 205 7.08 -8.26 2.19
N ARG A 206 5.77 -7.96 2.25
CA ARG A 206 4.85 -8.21 1.14
C ARG A 206 4.13 -6.94 0.70
N GLY A 207 4.02 -6.78 -0.62
CA GLY A 207 3.18 -5.76 -1.23
C GLY A 207 1.71 -6.16 -1.30
N ALA A 208 0.89 -5.31 -1.90
CA ALA A 208 -0.50 -5.58 -2.20
C ALA A 208 -0.66 -6.71 -3.24
N ALA A 209 -1.82 -7.37 -3.25
CA ALA A 209 -2.14 -8.46 -4.17
C ALA A 209 -3.65 -8.54 -4.44
N ASP A 210 -4.04 -9.23 -5.52
CA ASP A 210 -5.44 -9.36 -5.93
C ASP A 210 -6.32 -10.02 -4.86
N ILE A 211 -5.79 -10.96 -4.09
CA ILE A 211 -6.50 -11.60 -2.96
C ILE A 211 -7.00 -10.59 -1.93
N SER A 212 -6.38 -9.42 -1.83
CA SER A 212 -6.83 -8.36 -0.93
C SER A 212 -8.24 -7.85 -1.23
N PHE A 213 -8.73 -7.99 -2.48
CA PHE A 213 -10.12 -7.63 -2.83
C PHE A 213 -11.15 -8.63 -2.30
N VAL A 214 -10.72 -9.86 -2.02
CA VAL A 214 -11.57 -10.94 -1.49
C VAL A 214 -11.50 -11.03 0.03
N ALA A 215 -10.36 -10.67 0.60
CA ALA A 215 -10.07 -10.78 2.03
C ALA A 215 -11.11 -10.15 3.00
N PRO A 216 -11.91 -9.12 2.63
CA PRO A 216 -13.00 -8.65 3.47
C PRO A 216 -14.18 -9.63 3.61
N TYR A 217 -14.27 -10.65 2.75
CA TYR A 217 -15.42 -11.54 2.63
C TYR A 217 -15.12 -13.00 2.96
N ALA A 218 -13.87 -13.44 2.79
CA ALA A 218 -13.47 -14.83 2.93
C ALA A 218 -12.13 -14.97 3.68
N ASP A 219 -11.97 -16.05 4.43
CA ASP A 219 -10.67 -16.40 5.02
C ASP A 219 -9.63 -16.58 3.90
N SER A 220 -8.50 -15.92 4.02
CA SER A 220 -7.61 -15.75 2.89
C SER A 220 -6.17 -16.19 3.19
N LEU A 221 -5.58 -16.95 2.26
CA LEU A 221 -4.18 -17.38 2.32
C LEU A 221 -3.49 -17.10 0.98
N ALA A 222 -2.40 -16.36 0.99
CA ALA A 222 -1.66 -15.95 -0.20
C ALA A 222 -0.28 -16.59 -0.30
N GLY A 223 0.39 -16.42 -1.45
CA GLY A 223 1.75 -16.92 -1.64
C GLY A 223 1.84 -18.41 -1.81
N LEU A 224 0.83 -19.04 -2.44
CA LEU A 224 0.73 -20.49 -2.64
C LEU A 224 1.34 -20.95 -3.97
N GLY A 225 1.83 -20.04 -4.81
CA GLY A 225 2.44 -20.37 -6.10
C GLY A 225 3.87 -20.89 -6.00
N ALA A 226 4.53 -20.98 -7.14
CA ALA A 226 5.94 -21.36 -7.22
C ALA A 226 6.86 -20.20 -6.80
N LEU A 227 8.14 -20.50 -6.55
CA LEU A 227 9.16 -19.51 -6.26
C LEU A 227 9.54 -18.75 -7.54
N GLY A 228 9.84 -17.46 -7.41
CA GLY A 228 10.29 -16.62 -8.51
C GLY A 228 11.22 -15.51 -8.03
N LYS A 229 11.84 -14.84 -9.00
CA LYS A 229 12.73 -13.69 -8.77
C LYS A 229 12.44 -12.59 -9.77
N GLY A 230 12.81 -11.36 -9.45
CA GLY A 230 12.76 -10.22 -10.37
C GLY A 230 11.34 -9.78 -10.75
N GLY A 231 10.34 -10.04 -9.94
CA GLY A 231 8.96 -9.63 -10.22
C GLY A 231 8.87 -8.16 -10.64
N HIS A 232 8.07 -7.85 -11.69
CA HIS A 232 7.92 -6.54 -12.31
C HIS A 232 9.16 -6.01 -13.06
N SER A 233 10.14 -6.85 -13.36
CA SER A 233 11.30 -6.50 -14.16
C SER A 233 11.40 -7.35 -15.43
N PRO A 234 12.18 -6.94 -16.45
CA PRO A 234 12.46 -7.76 -17.63
C PRO A 234 13.14 -9.10 -17.31
N GLU A 235 13.80 -9.20 -16.15
CA GLU A 235 14.50 -10.39 -15.67
C GLU A 235 13.60 -11.29 -14.79
N GLU A 236 12.29 -11.05 -14.81
CA GLU A 236 11.34 -11.88 -14.05
C GLU A 236 11.44 -13.34 -14.45
N SER A 237 11.63 -14.20 -13.46
CA SER A 237 11.84 -15.63 -13.68
C SER A 237 11.11 -16.48 -12.66
N LEU A 238 10.72 -17.70 -13.08
CA LEU A 238 10.07 -18.70 -12.25
C LEU A 238 11.00 -19.88 -12.03
N ASP A 239 11.10 -20.34 -10.79
CA ASP A 239 11.80 -21.59 -10.46
C ASP A 239 10.88 -22.79 -10.75
N LEU A 240 11.08 -23.42 -11.90
CA LEU A 240 10.31 -24.58 -12.32
C LEU A 240 10.48 -25.78 -11.37
N ALA A 241 11.61 -25.92 -10.69
CA ALA A 241 11.83 -26.99 -9.72
C ALA A 241 10.96 -26.83 -8.46
N SER A 242 10.50 -25.62 -8.15
CA SER A 242 9.59 -25.37 -7.03
C SER A 242 8.12 -25.69 -7.33
N MET A 243 7.72 -25.77 -8.61
CA MET A 243 6.32 -25.99 -9.01
C MET A 243 5.71 -27.31 -8.52
N PRO A 244 6.39 -28.49 -8.59
CA PRO A 244 5.81 -29.74 -8.11
C PRO A 244 5.46 -29.70 -6.62
N LEU A 245 6.25 -29.01 -5.80
CA LEU A 245 5.97 -28.81 -4.38
C LEU A 245 4.77 -27.89 -4.17
N ALA A 246 4.70 -26.77 -4.89
CA ALA A 246 3.56 -25.85 -4.82
C ALA A 246 2.25 -26.55 -5.21
N ILE A 247 2.26 -27.35 -6.28
CA ILE A 247 1.09 -28.14 -6.73
C ILE A 247 0.67 -29.14 -5.67
N LYS A 248 1.61 -29.90 -5.08
CA LYS A 248 1.30 -30.88 -4.01
C LYS A 248 0.68 -30.19 -2.79
N ARG A 249 1.26 -29.08 -2.32
CA ARG A 249 0.70 -28.30 -1.21
C ARG A 249 -0.72 -27.83 -1.51
N ALA A 250 -0.93 -27.25 -2.69
CA ALA A 250 -2.23 -26.76 -3.12
C ALA A 250 -3.29 -27.88 -3.17
N ALA A 251 -2.96 -29.01 -3.78
CA ALA A 251 -3.87 -30.13 -3.90
C ALA A 251 -4.27 -30.71 -2.53
N ILE A 252 -3.32 -30.90 -1.63
CA ILE A 252 -3.59 -31.41 -0.28
C ILE A 252 -4.38 -30.38 0.53
N LEU A 253 -4.03 -29.08 0.42
CA LEU A 253 -4.73 -28.01 1.12
C LEU A 253 -6.19 -27.94 0.69
N ILE A 254 -6.48 -27.90 -0.60
CA ILE A 254 -7.84 -27.89 -1.14
C ILE A 254 -8.63 -29.12 -0.70
N TYR A 255 -8.02 -30.31 -0.76
CA TYR A 255 -8.65 -31.56 -0.31
C TYR A 255 -9.02 -31.51 1.18
N ARG A 256 -8.08 -31.12 2.06
CA ARG A 256 -8.34 -31.02 3.49
C ARG A 256 -9.45 -30.02 3.81
N LEU A 257 -9.36 -28.80 3.26
CA LEU A 257 -10.34 -27.75 3.51
C LEU A 257 -11.73 -28.12 2.99
N GLY A 258 -11.83 -28.81 1.85
CA GLY A 258 -13.09 -29.32 1.32
C GLY A 258 -13.69 -30.49 2.10
N SER A 259 -12.86 -31.22 2.86
CA SER A 259 -13.30 -32.37 3.67
C SER A 259 -13.74 -31.95 5.08
N GLU A 260 -13.27 -30.84 5.61
CA GLU A 260 -13.67 -30.32 6.94
C GLU A 260 -15.13 -29.84 7.00
N GLY A 261 -15.78 -29.61 5.85
CA GLY A 261 -17.18 -29.20 5.74
C GLY A 261 -18.19 -30.32 5.42
N GLN A 262 -17.73 -31.58 5.36
CA GLN A 262 -18.64 -32.72 5.17
C GLN A 262 -19.00 -33.33 6.52
N PRO A 263 -20.30 -33.46 6.85
CA PRO A 263 -20.78 -34.10 8.07
C PRO A 263 -20.44 -35.60 8.16
#